data_38b86444b60ae2143987a1c2c9f31c16
#
_entry.id   38b86444b60ae2143987a1c2c9f31c16
#
_cell.length_a   1.000
_cell.length_b   1.000
_cell.length_c   1.000
_cell.angle_alpha   90.00
_cell.angle_beta   90.00
_cell.angle_gamma   90.00
#
_symmetry.space_group_name_H-M   'P 1'
#
loop_
_entity.id
_entity.type
_entity.pdbx_description
1 polymer ?
#
loop_
_entity_poly.entity_id
_entity_poly.type
_entity_poly.pdbx_seq_one_letter_code
_entity_poly.pdbx_strand_id
1 'polypeptide(L)'
;MPTPKTKGGSALKEVTRISLDEPKMFHVILHNDDVTTMEFVVHLLTTVFRKSQPAAQEIMLTVHRKGCATVGTYTYDVAYTRKSKALNMAKNAGYPLKITMEEAN
;
A
#
# COMPACT_ATOMS: atom_id res chain seq x y z
N MET A 1 33.41 22.07 -24.64
CA MET A 1 32.80 22.28 -23.47
C MET A 1 31.38 22.66 -23.52
N PRO A 2 31.00 23.59 -24.19
CA PRO A 2 29.63 24.00 -24.25
C PRO A 2 28.70 22.91 -24.72
N THR A 3 29.20 22.05 -25.52
CA THR A 3 28.40 20.99 -26.03
C THR A 3 27.64 20.20 -24.97
N PRO A 4 28.31 19.83 -23.91
CA PRO A 4 27.64 19.09 -22.88
C PRO A 4 26.47 19.84 -22.28
N LYS A 5 26.58 21.12 -22.22
CA LYS A 5 25.53 21.93 -21.70
C LYS A 5 24.27 21.81 -22.51
N THR A 6 24.38 21.90 -23.79
CA THR A 6 23.23 21.80 -24.67
C THR A 6 22.59 20.45 -24.54
N LYS A 7 23.40 19.43 -24.51
CA LYS A 7 22.91 18.10 -24.34
C LYS A 7 22.24 17.93 -22.99
N GLY A 8 22.85 18.52 -22.00
CA GLY A 8 22.28 18.47 -20.67
C GLY A 8 20.90 19.06 -20.62
N GLY A 9 20.70 20.15 -21.36
CA GLY A 9 19.41 20.78 -21.41
C GLY A 9 18.36 19.88 -22.00
N SER A 10 18.68 19.21 -23.07
CA SER A 10 17.76 18.26 -23.69
C SER A 10 17.45 17.12 -22.76
N ALA A 11 18.48 16.57 -22.20
CA ALA A 11 18.31 15.46 -21.27
C ALA A 11 17.46 15.85 -20.09
N LEU A 12 17.66 17.05 -19.59
CA LEU A 12 16.86 17.54 -18.47
C LEU A 12 15.40 17.64 -18.82
N LYS A 13 15.11 18.06 -20.03
CA LYS A 13 13.72 18.16 -20.46
C LYS A 13 13.07 16.79 -20.49
N GLU A 14 13.78 15.80 -20.98
CA GLU A 14 13.26 14.45 -21.01
C GLU A 14 12.98 13.93 -19.60
N VAL A 15 13.93 14.11 -18.73
CA VAL A 15 13.78 13.66 -17.34
C VAL A 15 12.63 14.38 -16.67
N THR A 16 12.50 15.68 -16.90
CA THR A 16 11.42 16.44 -16.32
C THR A 16 10.08 15.94 -16.78
N ARG A 17 9.97 15.62 -18.05
CA ARG A 17 8.72 15.11 -18.60
C ARG A 17 8.35 13.78 -17.96
N ILE A 18 9.31 12.89 -17.80
CA ILE A 18 9.08 11.62 -17.14
C ILE A 18 8.65 11.85 -15.69
N SER A 19 9.28 12.81 -15.03
CA SER A 19 8.94 13.12 -13.64
C SER A 19 7.53 13.64 -13.47
N LEU A 20 7.02 14.31 -14.50
CA LEU A 20 5.66 14.83 -14.43
C LEU A 20 4.62 13.75 -14.61
N ASP A 21 5.00 12.63 -15.20
CA ASP A 21 4.12 11.50 -15.35
C ASP A 21 4.16 10.69 -14.06
N GLU A 22 3.33 11.09 -13.12
CA GLU A 22 3.29 10.38 -11.84
C GLU A 22 2.74 8.98 -12.02
N PRO A 23 3.31 8.00 -11.35
CA PRO A 23 2.78 6.65 -11.42
C PRO A 23 1.40 6.60 -10.77
N LYS A 24 0.57 5.72 -11.27
CA LYS A 24 -0.73 5.50 -10.66
C LYS A 24 -0.53 4.93 -9.26
N MET A 25 -1.31 5.44 -8.34
CA MET A 25 -1.27 4.99 -6.97
C MET A 25 -2.48 4.12 -6.68
N PHE A 26 -2.34 3.23 -5.73
CA PHE A 26 -3.38 2.28 -5.38
C PHE A 26 -3.59 2.24 -3.88
N HIS A 27 -4.85 2.31 -3.49
CA HIS A 27 -5.23 2.09 -2.10
C HIS A 27 -5.26 0.59 -1.83
N VAL A 28 -4.69 0.19 -0.71
CA VAL A 28 -4.83 -1.18 -0.21
C VAL A 28 -5.92 -1.13 0.85
N ILE A 29 -6.98 -1.91 0.64
CA ILE A 29 -8.16 -1.86 1.48
C ILE A 29 -8.33 -3.19 2.21
N LEU A 30 -8.41 -3.11 3.53
CA LEU A 30 -8.60 -4.26 4.40
C LEU A 30 -10.06 -4.36 4.75
N HIS A 31 -10.62 -5.55 4.60
CA HIS A 31 -12.05 -5.80 4.84
C HIS A 31 -12.26 -6.62 6.10
N ASN A 32 -13.35 -6.33 6.79
CA ASN A 32 -13.71 -7.05 7.99
C ASN A 32 -14.25 -8.43 7.65
N ASP A 33 -14.05 -9.38 8.57
CA ASP A 33 -14.69 -10.69 8.52
C ASP A 33 -14.88 -11.17 9.96
N ASP A 34 -15.65 -12.23 10.11
CA ASP A 34 -16.05 -12.70 11.43
C ASP A 34 -15.04 -13.66 12.09
N VAL A 35 -14.00 -14.03 11.37
CA VAL A 35 -13.07 -15.06 11.84
C VAL A 35 -11.71 -14.50 12.22
N THR A 36 -11.18 -13.56 11.43
CA THR A 36 -9.85 -12.99 11.66
C THR A 36 -9.85 -12.18 12.95
N THR A 37 -8.94 -12.49 13.86
CA THR A 37 -8.91 -11.82 15.16
C THR A 37 -8.35 -10.41 15.03
N MET A 38 -8.77 -9.54 15.92
CA MET A 38 -8.28 -8.16 15.98
C MET A 38 -6.77 -8.14 16.23
N GLU A 39 -6.29 -9.01 17.08
CA GLU A 39 -4.86 -9.12 17.39
C GLU A 39 -4.05 -9.48 16.16
N PHE A 40 -4.57 -10.40 15.35
CA PHE A 40 -3.89 -10.77 14.12
C PHE A 40 -3.84 -9.60 13.15
N VAL A 41 -4.94 -8.86 13.03
CA VAL A 41 -5.00 -7.70 12.13
C VAL A 41 -3.95 -6.66 12.55
N VAL A 42 -3.85 -6.35 13.84
CA VAL A 42 -2.85 -5.39 14.33
C VAL A 42 -1.44 -5.90 14.02
N HIS A 43 -1.18 -7.19 14.28
CA HIS A 43 0.11 -7.79 14.01
C HIS A 43 0.48 -7.69 12.52
N LEU A 44 -0.48 -7.99 11.66
CA LEU A 44 -0.28 -7.92 10.22
C LEU A 44 0.01 -6.48 9.77
N LEU A 45 -0.71 -5.53 10.32
CA LEU A 45 -0.52 -4.12 9.97
C LEU A 45 0.85 -3.60 10.38
N THR A 46 1.34 -4.02 11.54
CA THR A 46 2.66 -3.60 11.99
C THR A 46 3.77 -4.33 11.24
N THR A 47 3.59 -5.60 10.95
CA THR A 47 4.62 -6.44 10.34
C THR A 47 4.73 -6.22 8.84
N VAL A 48 3.61 -6.28 8.12
CA VAL A 48 3.63 -6.20 6.66
C VAL A 48 3.56 -4.74 6.18
N PHE A 49 2.70 -3.95 6.78
CA PHE A 49 2.47 -2.58 6.33
C PHE A 49 3.27 -1.56 7.12
N ARG A 50 4.05 -2.01 8.08
CA ARG A 50 4.96 -1.18 8.85
C ARG A 50 4.29 -0.03 9.57
N LYS A 51 3.06 -0.23 9.98
CA LYS A 51 2.34 0.77 10.76
C LYS A 51 2.84 0.78 12.20
N SER A 52 2.77 1.92 12.85
CA SER A 52 3.03 1.99 14.28
C SER A 52 1.88 1.29 15.02
N GLN A 53 2.11 0.91 16.27
CA GLN A 53 1.07 0.29 17.07
C GLN A 53 -0.19 1.15 17.13
N PRO A 54 -0.11 2.45 17.45
CA PRO A 54 -1.31 3.27 17.49
C PRO A 54 -2.03 3.34 16.15
N ALA A 55 -1.29 3.48 15.06
CA ALA A 55 -1.90 3.54 13.72
C ALA A 55 -2.57 2.22 13.36
N ALA A 56 -1.92 1.10 13.67
CA ALA A 56 -2.49 -0.22 13.41
C ALA A 56 -3.77 -0.45 14.21
N GLN A 57 -3.78 -0.02 15.46
CA GLN A 57 -4.97 -0.12 16.30
C GLN A 57 -6.12 0.68 15.71
N GLU A 58 -5.83 1.88 15.24
CA GLU A 58 -6.85 2.75 14.68
C GLU A 58 -7.43 2.17 13.39
N ILE A 59 -6.57 1.65 12.53
CA ILE A 59 -7.03 1.01 11.29
C ILE A 59 -7.90 -0.21 11.64
N MET A 60 -7.44 -1.02 12.57
CA MET A 60 -8.18 -2.21 12.99
C MET A 60 -9.58 -1.85 13.50
N LEU A 61 -9.68 -0.80 14.32
CA LEU A 61 -10.96 -0.36 14.83
C LEU A 61 -11.86 0.15 13.71
N THR A 62 -11.29 0.85 12.74
CA THR A 62 -12.06 1.34 11.60
C THR A 62 -12.63 0.18 10.78
N VAL A 63 -11.80 -0.84 10.54
CA VAL A 63 -12.24 -2.04 9.82
C VAL A 63 -13.40 -2.69 10.58
N HIS A 64 -13.26 -2.82 11.89
CA HIS A 64 -14.27 -3.45 12.71
C HIS A 64 -15.58 -2.67 12.70
N ARG A 65 -15.52 -1.35 12.78
CA ARG A 65 -16.72 -0.52 12.88
C ARG A 65 -17.36 -0.24 11.53
N LYS A 66 -16.56 -0.01 10.50
CA LYS A 66 -17.08 0.41 9.20
C LYS A 66 -17.08 -0.68 8.13
N GLY A 67 -16.49 -1.81 8.43
CA GLY A 67 -16.44 -2.93 7.50
C GLY A 67 -15.21 -2.96 6.61
N CYS A 68 -14.52 -1.84 6.44
CA CYS A 68 -13.27 -1.80 5.69
C CYS A 68 -12.52 -0.51 6.00
N ALA A 69 -11.24 -0.48 5.66
CA ALA A 69 -10.44 0.72 5.82
C ALA A 69 -9.27 0.68 4.85
N THR A 70 -8.85 1.85 4.39
CA THR A 70 -7.64 1.97 3.59
C THR A 70 -6.44 1.86 4.52
N VAL A 71 -5.57 0.90 4.24
CA VAL A 71 -4.35 0.70 5.01
C VAL A 71 -3.30 1.72 4.60
N GLY A 72 -3.19 1.97 3.31
CA GLY A 72 -2.23 2.91 2.76
C GLY A 72 -2.38 3.01 1.27
N THR A 73 -1.60 3.92 0.69
CA THR A 73 -1.64 4.18 -0.74
C THR A 73 -0.23 4.04 -1.28
N TYR A 74 -0.05 3.22 -2.29
CA TYR A 74 1.26 2.83 -2.80
C TYR A 74 1.23 2.74 -4.32
N THR A 75 2.41 2.68 -4.93
CA THR A 75 2.48 2.30 -6.35
C THR A 75 1.97 0.88 -6.50
N TYR A 76 1.63 0.50 -7.71
CA TYR A 76 1.06 -0.83 -7.96
C TYR A 76 1.93 -1.96 -7.41
N ASP A 77 3.22 -1.92 -7.72
CA ASP A 77 4.13 -3.00 -7.30
C ASP A 77 4.20 -3.15 -5.79
N VAL A 78 4.30 -2.03 -5.09
CA VAL A 78 4.38 -2.06 -3.63
C VAL A 78 3.06 -2.53 -3.03
N ALA A 79 1.94 -1.99 -3.54
CA ALA A 79 0.62 -2.38 -3.07
C ALA A 79 0.40 -3.88 -3.25
N TYR A 80 0.72 -4.39 -4.43
CA TYR A 80 0.55 -5.80 -4.75
C TYR A 80 1.40 -6.68 -3.85
N THR A 81 2.67 -6.31 -3.68
CA THR A 81 3.60 -7.08 -2.87
C THR A 81 3.14 -7.16 -1.42
N ARG A 82 2.75 -6.02 -0.85
CA ARG A 82 2.31 -6.01 0.54
C ARG A 82 1.00 -6.75 0.72
N LYS A 83 0.07 -6.57 -0.21
CA LYS A 83 -1.17 -7.32 -0.19
C LYS A 83 -0.91 -8.82 -0.24
N SER A 84 -0.04 -9.26 -1.14
CA SER A 84 0.27 -10.67 -1.29
C SER A 84 0.90 -11.26 -0.03
N LYS A 85 1.83 -10.53 0.58
CA LYS A 85 2.45 -10.98 1.82
C LYS A 85 1.43 -11.10 2.93
N ALA A 86 0.54 -10.11 3.03
CA ALA A 86 -0.48 -10.11 4.07
C ALA A 86 -1.45 -11.28 3.88
N LEU A 87 -1.86 -11.54 2.64
CA LEU A 87 -2.77 -12.64 2.35
C LEU A 87 -2.13 -13.99 2.63
N ASN A 88 -0.84 -14.15 2.31
CA ASN A 88 -0.12 -15.38 2.63
C ASN A 88 -0.04 -15.60 4.13
N MET A 89 0.25 -14.54 4.86
CA MET A 89 0.34 -14.60 6.30
C MET A 89 -1.00 -15.01 6.93
N ALA A 90 -2.09 -14.42 6.43
CA ALA A 90 -3.43 -14.76 6.90
C ALA A 90 -3.78 -16.19 6.57
N LYS A 91 -3.48 -16.63 5.35
CA LYS A 91 -3.74 -18.00 4.93
C LYS A 91 -3.00 -18.99 5.80
N ASN A 92 -1.73 -18.73 6.09
CA ASN A 92 -0.93 -19.60 6.95
C ASN A 92 -1.48 -19.67 8.37
N ALA A 93 -2.13 -18.61 8.82
CA ALA A 93 -2.74 -18.57 10.14
C ALA A 93 -4.16 -19.12 10.15
N GLY A 94 -4.69 -19.48 8.98
CA GLY A 94 -6.03 -20.01 8.88
C GLY A 94 -7.15 -18.98 8.86
N TYR A 95 -6.82 -17.74 8.52
CA TYR A 95 -7.82 -16.67 8.50
C TYR A 95 -8.25 -16.32 7.08
N PRO A 96 -9.56 -16.12 6.84
CA PRO A 96 -10.09 -15.79 5.52
C PRO A 96 -10.07 -14.28 5.25
N LEU A 97 -8.97 -13.62 5.59
CA LEU A 97 -8.85 -12.19 5.45
C LEU A 97 -8.95 -11.76 4.00
N LYS A 98 -9.68 -10.68 3.75
CA LYS A 98 -9.83 -10.12 2.41
C LYS A 98 -9.13 -8.78 2.32
N ILE A 99 -8.28 -8.63 1.32
CA ILE A 99 -7.57 -7.38 1.06
C ILE A 99 -7.71 -7.09 -0.43
N THR A 100 -8.10 -5.88 -0.77
CA THR A 100 -8.26 -5.47 -2.17
C THR A 100 -7.40 -4.27 -2.49
N MET A 101 -7.24 -4.00 -3.78
CA MET A 101 -6.53 -2.83 -4.27
C MET A 101 -7.49 -2.02 -5.14
N GLU A 102 -7.36 -0.70 -5.07
CA GLU A 102 -8.24 0.19 -5.81
C GLU A 102 -7.43 1.39 -6.28
N GLU A 103 -7.62 1.78 -7.51
CA GLU A 103 -6.88 2.92 -8.05
C GLU A 103 -7.25 4.18 -7.26
N ALA A 104 -6.24 4.97 -6.93
CA ALA A 104 -6.41 6.09 -5.99
C ALA A 104 -6.92 7.38 -6.62
N ASN A 105 -7.25 7.39 -7.85
CA ASN A 105 -7.71 8.63 -8.50
C ASN A 105 -9.21 8.77 -8.53
#